data_7fbca5eae457aeddfbf9f487d38608f9
#
_entry.id   7fbca5eae457aeddfbf9f487d38608f9
#
_cell.length_a   1.000
_cell.length_b   1.000
_cell.length_c   1.000
_cell.angle_alpha   90.00
_cell.angle_beta   90.00
_cell.angle_gamma   90.00
#
_symmetry.space_group_name_H-M   'P 1'
#
loop_
_entity.id
_entity.type
_entity.pdbx_description
1 polymer ?
#
loop_
_entity_poly.entity_id
_entity_poly.type
_entity_poly.pdbx_seq_one_letter_code
_entity_poly.pdbx_strand_id
1 'polypeptide(L)'
;MSSSRVLLTGANGFVGSHILSQLLNANFSVRAVVRSQSKANTVRGDFPSPSLDFAIVPDITAPGAFDEALKSHPPFDAVIHTASPFLYRAVSNNHEFLDPAIKGTTEILQGIQRVAASSVKRVVITSSFAAIGAFGQYDDANKVYTSADWTPTTLDDALTTTDLGIAYRASKKFAEKAAWDFVATEKPAFDLVVLNPPMVYGPLRHTVSQIGELNESNARIYNLFVAPANTPETPMPPNGVHLYVDVRDLAHAHLRALQVPEAGNTRFLLTAGQVSSQQIADIVRAEVPELESRTPKGTPGAKGLPETAFTADVSPAQKVLGITFTPMRETFSELARQLTEIEKAQGQ
;
A
#
# COMPACT_ATOMS: atom_id res chain seq x y z
N MET A 1 -5.36 26.93 17.22
CA MET A 1 -4.12 26.35 16.65
C MET A 1 -4.43 26.03 15.20
N SER A 2 -3.58 26.44 14.24
CA SER A 2 -3.79 26.02 12.84
C SER A 2 -3.64 24.51 12.76
N SER A 3 -4.56 23.84 12.06
CA SER A 3 -4.45 22.38 11.82
C SER A 3 -3.19 22.14 10.98
N SER A 4 -2.42 21.08 11.30
CA SER A 4 -1.28 20.68 10.48
C SER A 4 -1.75 20.36 9.06
N ARG A 5 -0.96 20.78 8.06
CA ARG A 5 -1.30 20.63 6.65
C ARG A 5 -0.43 19.60 5.96
N VAL A 6 -1.08 18.66 5.29
CA VAL A 6 -0.43 17.52 4.65
C VAL A 6 -0.73 17.49 3.15
N LEU A 7 0.28 17.25 2.33
CA LEU A 7 0.10 16.86 0.94
C LEU A 7 0.09 15.33 0.86
N LEU A 8 -0.99 14.76 0.32
CA LEU A 8 -1.18 13.31 0.15
C LEU A 8 -1.26 12.96 -1.34
N THR A 9 -0.29 12.23 -1.85
CA THR A 9 -0.35 11.69 -3.20
C THR A 9 -1.06 10.33 -3.21
N GLY A 10 -1.72 9.99 -4.31
CA GLY A 10 -2.44 8.72 -4.44
C GLY A 10 -3.73 8.63 -3.62
N ALA A 11 -4.31 9.76 -3.23
CA ALA A 11 -5.48 9.84 -2.35
C ALA A 11 -6.74 9.12 -2.87
N ASN A 12 -6.85 8.90 -4.19
CA ASN A 12 -7.95 8.17 -4.83
C ASN A 12 -7.74 6.65 -4.91
N GLY A 13 -6.61 6.13 -4.42
CA GLY A 13 -6.29 4.71 -4.39
C GLY A 13 -6.75 4.02 -3.11
N PHE A 14 -6.65 2.70 -3.09
CA PHE A 14 -7.09 1.86 -1.97
C PHE A 14 -6.47 2.30 -0.62
N VAL A 15 -5.15 2.34 -0.51
CA VAL A 15 -4.45 2.77 0.72
C VAL A 15 -4.64 4.26 0.96
N GLY A 16 -4.51 5.09 -0.09
CA GLY A 16 -4.59 6.55 0.02
C GLY A 16 -5.95 7.05 0.51
N SER A 17 -7.04 6.40 0.15
CA SER A 17 -8.40 6.76 0.63
C SER A 17 -8.57 6.52 2.14
N HIS A 18 -8.00 5.45 2.68
CA HIS A 18 -7.98 5.19 4.11
C HIS A 18 -7.12 6.20 4.87
N ILE A 19 -5.95 6.54 4.32
CA ILE A 19 -5.07 7.59 4.90
C ILE A 19 -5.81 8.92 4.90
N LEU A 20 -6.42 9.32 3.77
CA LEU A 20 -7.20 10.55 3.68
C LEU A 20 -8.30 10.60 4.74
N SER A 21 -9.07 9.53 4.87
CA SER A 21 -10.13 9.44 5.90
C SER A 21 -9.59 9.65 7.31
N GLN A 22 -8.48 8.99 7.65
CA GLN A 22 -7.90 9.10 9.00
C GLN A 22 -7.28 10.48 9.27
N LEU A 23 -6.64 11.09 8.27
CA LEU A 23 -6.11 12.45 8.38
C LEU A 23 -7.23 13.48 8.63
N LEU A 24 -8.31 13.41 7.85
CA LEU A 24 -9.46 14.30 8.03
C LEU A 24 -10.12 14.12 9.40
N ASN A 25 -10.30 12.88 9.85
CA ASN A 25 -10.84 12.57 11.19
C ASN A 25 -9.93 13.03 12.33
N ALA A 26 -8.62 13.09 12.09
CA ALA A 26 -7.64 13.64 13.03
C ALA A 26 -7.46 15.18 12.88
N ASN A 27 -8.35 15.85 12.15
CA ASN A 27 -8.38 17.30 11.94
C ASN A 27 -7.15 17.87 11.19
N PHE A 28 -6.51 17.10 10.33
CA PHE A 28 -5.52 17.62 9.40
C PHE A 28 -6.20 18.35 8.25
N SER A 29 -5.55 19.39 7.72
CA SER A 29 -5.87 19.96 6.43
C SER A 29 -5.09 19.21 5.35
N VAL A 30 -5.78 18.69 4.32
CA VAL A 30 -5.17 17.82 3.33
C VAL A 30 -5.30 18.39 1.93
N ARG A 31 -4.18 18.44 1.20
CA ARG A 31 -4.21 18.54 -0.27
C ARG A 31 -4.05 17.16 -0.86
N ALA A 32 -5.10 16.66 -1.50
CA ALA A 32 -5.09 15.40 -2.23
C ALA A 32 -4.54 15.61 -3.64
N VAL A 33 -3.45 14.92 -3.98
CA VAL A 33 -2.90 14.92 -5.33
C VAL A 33 -3.48 13.74 -6.11
N VAL A 34 -4.11 14.06 -7.24
CA VAL A 34 -4.75 13.08 -8.13
C VAL A 34 -4.38 13.36 -9.60
N ARG A 35 -4.55 12.37 -10.49
CA ARG A 35 -4.11 12.49 -11.90
C ARG A 35 -5.06 13.30 -12.80
N SER A 36 -6.30 13.53 -12.38
CA SER A 36 -7.30 14.22 -13.20
C SER A 36 -8.39 14.90 -12.36
N GLN A 37 -9.07 15.87 -12.97
CA GLN A 37 -10.21 16.55 -12.36
C GLN A 37 -11.38 15.59 -12.05
N SER A 38 -11.60 14.59 -12.89
CA SER A 38 -12.62 13.57 -12.64
C SER A 38 -12.32 12.82 -11.34
N LYS A 39 -11.05 12.38 -11.12
CA LYS A 39 -10.65 11.73 -9.86
C LYS A 39 -10.77 12.66 -8.65
N ALA A 40 -10.48 13.97 -8.80
CA ALA A 40 -10.70 14.94 -7.74
C ALA A 40 -12.18 15.05 -7.35
N ASN A 41 -13.08 15.05 -8.33
CA ASN A 41 -14.53 15.10 -8.11
C ASN A 41 -15.03 13.84 -7.38
N THR A 42 -14.56 12.64 -7.77
CA THR A 42 -14.89 11.39 -7.08
C THR A 42 -14.44 11.45 -5.61
N VAL A 43 -13.17 11.79 -5.35
CA VAL A 43 -12.66 11.88 -3.97
C VAL A 43 -13.40 12.93 -3.15
N ARG A 44 -13.78 14.08 -3.76
CA ARG A 44 -14.59 15.09 -3.07
C ARG A 44 -15.99 14.57 -2.70
N GLY A 45 -16.58 13.73 -3.53
CA GLY A 45 -17.85 13.07 -3.25
C GLY A 45 -17.73 12.05 -2.11
N ASP A 46 -16.67 11.25 -2.12
CA ASP A 46 -16.42 10.23 -1.09
C ASP A 46 -16.06 10.83 0.27
N PHE A 47 -15.36 11.99 0.27
CA PHE A 47 -14.82 12.66 1.46
C PHE A 47 -15.19 14.15 1.49
N PRO A 48 -16.47 14.51 1.69
CA PRO A 48 -16.86 15.92 1.78
C PRO A 48 -16.27 16.55 3.03
N SER A 49 -15.34 17.51 2.84
CA SER A 49 -14.66 18.20 3.94
C SER A 49 -14.16 19.58 3.52
N PRO A 50 -14.36 20.63 4.32
CA PRO A 50 -13.76 21.94 4.07
C PRO A 50 -12.24 21.97 4.24
N SER A 51 -11.68 20.93 4.91
CA SER A 51 -10.24 20.78 5.12
C SER A 51 -9.54 20.03 3.99
N LEU A 52 -10.25 19.73 2.88
CA LEU A 52 -9.74 18.99 1.72
C LEU A 52 -9.72 19.87 0.47
N ASP A 53 -8.54 20.06 -0.08
CA ASP A 53 -8.35 20.64 -1.42
C ASP A 53 -7.56 19.70 -2.34
N PHE A 54 -7.38 20.06 -3.62
CA PHE A 54 -6.85 19.16 -4.64
C PHE A 54 -5.76 19.83 -5.47
N ALA A 55 -4.79 19.02 -5.89
CA ALA A 55 -3.87 19.34 -6.97
C ALA A 55 -3.94 18.24 -8.04
N ILE A 56 -3.85 18.64 -9.30
CA ILE A 56 -3.85 17.72 -10.44
C ILE A 56 -2.41 17.54 -10.91
N VAL A 57 -1.92 16.30 -10.82
CA VAL A 57 -0.60 15.89 -11.30
C VAL A 57 -0.81 14.69 -12.23
N PRO A 58 -0.90 14.90 -13.54
CA PRO A 58 -1.20 13.83 -14.51
C PRO A 58 -0.12 12.77 -14.59
N ASP A 59 1.16 13.18 -14.50
CA ASP A 59 2.33 12.32 -14.54
C ASP A 59 3.29 12.69 -13.40
N ILE A 60 3.42 11.82 -12.42
CA ILE A 60 4.29 11.99 -11.26
C ILE A 60 5.79 11.86 -11.57
N THR A 61 6.13 11.41 -12.78
CA THR A 61 7.53 11.19 -13.22
C THR A 61 8.10 12.35 -14.02
N ALA A 62 7.26 13.32 -14.39
CA ALA A 62 7.68 14.47 -15.15
C ALA A 62 8.50 15.44 -14.27
N PRO A 63 9.59 16.02 -14.79
CA PRO A 63 10.36 17.04 -14.05
C PRO A 63 9.46 18.21 -13.61
N GLY A 64 9.52 18.60 -12.33
CA GLY A 64 8.69 19.65 -11.76
C GLY A 64 7.22 19.27 -11.52
N ALA A 65 6.87 18.01 -11.66
CA ALA A 65 5.49 17.53 -11.58
C ALA A 65 4.73 17.99 -10.31
N PHE A 66 5.43 18.09 -9.19
CA PHE A 66 4.83 18.47 -7.91
C PHE A 66 5.03 19.93 -7.52
N ASP A 67 5.77 20.73 -8.30
CA ASP A 67 6.15 22.08 -7.89
C ASP A 67 4.93 22.98 -7.62
N GLU A 68 3.91 22.96 -8.49
CA GLU A 68 2.67 23.71 -8.26
C GLU A 68 1.82 23.09 -7.13
N ALA A 69 1.80 21.75 -7.01
CA ALA A 69 1.07 21.07 -5.96
C ALA A 69 1.63 21.39 -4.55
N LEU A 70 2.93 21.65 -4.45
CA LEU A 70 3.64 21.97 -3.21
C LEU A 70 3.53 23.46 -2.80
N LYS A 71 3.08 24.34 -3.68
CA LYS A 71 2.79 25.73 -3.33
C LYS A 71 1.51 25.82 -2.51
N SER A 72 1.58 26.29 -1.28
CA SER A 72 0.43 26.35 -0.38
C SER A 72 0.51 27.49 0.63
N HIS A 73 -0.66 28.05 0.98
CA HIS A 73 -0.83 28.94 2.12
C HIS A 73 -2.08 28.50 2.91
N PRO A 74 -1.94 28.09 4.18
CA PRO A 74 -0.69 27.88 4.90
C PRO A 74 0.21 26.82 4.26
N PRO A 75 1.52 26.84 4.53
CA PRO A 75 2.47 25.87 3.97
C PRO A 75 2.24 24.44 4.50
N PHE A 76 2.78 23.45 3.82
CA PHE A 76 2.72 22.07 4.27
C PHE A 76 3.73 21.81 5.39
N ASP A 77 3.27 21.07 6.41
CA ASP A 77 4.13 20.54 7.48
C ASP A 77 4.73 19.19 7.10
N ALA A 78 3.99 18.39 6.30
CA ALA A 78 4.40 17.04 5.91
C ALA A 78 3.87 16.64 4.53
N VAL A 79 4.50 15.62 3.98
CA VAL A 79 4.08 14.94 2.73
C VAL A 79 3.93 13.46 2.98
N ILE A 80 2.82 12.86 2.53
CA ILE A 80 2.63 11.42 2.45
C ILE A 80 2.60 11.04 0.97
N HIS A 81 3.53 10.19 0.56
CA HIS A 81 3.66 9.73 -0.81
C HIS A 81 3.26 8.26 -0.94
N THR A 82 2.03 8.02 -1.43
CA THR A 82 1.53 6.68 -1.72
C THR A 82 1.36 6.42 -3.21
N ALA A 83 1.46 7.47 -4.04
CA ALA A 83 1.37 7.31 -5.49
C ALA A 83 2.58 6.51 -6.01
N SER A 84 2.28 5.47 -6.74
CA SER A 84 3.29 4.68 -7.46
C SER A 84 2.72 4.32 -8.81
N PRO A 85 3.46 4.46 -9.92
CA PRO A 85 3.04 3.93 -11.19
C PRO A 85 3.09 2.40 -11.09
N PHE A 86 1.93 1.80 -10.81
CA PHE A 86 1.79 0.36 -10.72
C PHE A 86 1.27 -0.17 -12.06
N LEU A 87 2.11 -0.95 -12.74
CA LEU A 87 1.80 -1.51 -14.05
C LEU A 87 2.02 -3.03 -14.01
N TYR A 88 0.96 -3.81 -13.69
CA TYR A 88 0.93 -5.25 -13.98
C TYR A 88 0.39 -5.47 -15.40
N ARG A 89 1.10 -4.96 -16.40
CA ARG A 89 0.82 -5.24 -17.81
C ARG A 89 2.08 -5.74 -18.48
N ALA A 90 1.92 -6.42 -19.59
CA ALA A 90 3.05 -6.73 -20.44
C ALA A 90 3.79 -5.43 -20.79
N VAL A 91 5.07 -5.40 -20.47
CA VAL A 91 6.00 -4.31 -20.78
C VAL A 91 6.97 -4.77 -21.87
N SER A 92 7.47 -3.85 -22.67
CA SER A 92 8.42 -4.17 -23.73
C SER A 92 9.82 -4.44 -23.17
N ASN A 93 10.12 -3.85 -22.00
CA ASN A 93 11.37 -4.05 -21.28
C ASN A 93 11.19 -3.63 -19.79
N ASN A 94 12.11 -4.08 -18.93
CA ASN A 94 11.98 -3.88 -17.48
C ASN A 94 12.26 -2.44 -17.01
N HIS A 95 12.85 -1.57 -17.85
CA HIS A 95 12.94 -0.13 -17.57
C HIS A 95 11.58 0.52 -17.39
N GLU A 96 10.52 0.00 -18.06
CA GLU A 96 9.16 0.48 -17.90
C GLU A 96 8.59 0.25 -16.46
N PHE A 97 9.20 -0.65 -15.67
CA PHE A 97 8.91 -0.81 -14.25
C PHE A 97 9.80 0.05 -13.36
N LEU A 98 11.11 -0.01 -13.60
CA LEU A 98 12.10 0.59 -12.71
C LEU A 98 12.08 2.12 -12.80
N ASP A 99 12.20 2.66 -14.01
CA ASP A 99 12.38 4.10 -14.21
C ASP A 99 11.21 4.93 -13.65
N PRO A 100 9.93 4.58 -13.92
CA PRO A 100 8.82 5.35 -13.36
C PRO A 100 8.73 5.25 -11.83
N ALA A 101 9.06 4.09 -11.25
CA ALA A 101 9.04 3.93 -9.79
C ALA A 101 10.12 4.78 -9.11
N ILE A 102 11.32 4.78 -9.64
CA ILE A 102 12.43 5.60 -9.14
C ILE A 102 12.13 7.09 -9.35
N LYS A 103 11.76 7.49 -10.58
CA LYS A 103 11.48 8.89 -10.92
C LYS A 103 10.33 9.46 -10.12
N GLY A 104 9.21 8.75 -9.99
CA GLY A 104 8.05 9.21 -9.21
C GLY A 104 8.40 9.44 -7.74
N THR A 105 9.25 8.58 -7.17
CA THR A 105 9.70 8.71 -5.78
C THR A 105 10.70 9.87 -5.61
N THR A 106 11.65 10.01 -6.51
CA THR A 106 12.65 11.08 -6.41
C THR A 106 12.08 12.44 -6.74
N GLU A 107 11.12 12.55 -7.66
CA GLU A 107 10.54 13.82 -8.09
C GLU A 107 9.78 14.53 -6.97
N ILE A 108 9.03 13.81 -6.14
CA ILE A 108 8.37 14.45 -4.98
C ILE A 108 9.40 15.00 -3.99
N LEU A 109 10.49 14.28 -3.73
CA LEU A 109 11.56 14.73 -2.82
C LEU A 109 12.28 15.97 -3.37
N GLN A 110 12.62 15.96 -4.65
CA GLN A 110 13.20 17.11 -5.34
C GLN A 110 12.26 18.31 -5.37
N GLY A 111 10.97 18.09 -5.62
CA GLY A 111 9.95 19.12 -5.57
C GLY A 111 9.86 19.78 -4.18
N ILE A 112 9.89 19.00 -3.11
CA ILE A 112 9.92 19.53 -1.74
C ILE A 112 11.17 20.40 -1.54
N GLN A 113 12.32 19.93 -1.98
CA GLN A 113 13.58 20.70 -1.88
C GLN A 113 13.52 22.03 -2.64
N ARG A 114 12.90 22.05 -3.84
CA ARG A 114 12.76 23.27 -4.65
C ARG A 114 11.75 24.27 -4.09
N VAL A 115 10.61 23.77 -3.55
CA VAL A 115 9.42 24.62 -3.33
C VAL A 115 9.04 24.75 -1.87
N ALA A 116 9.26 23.73 -1.04
CA ALA A 116 8.74 23.63 0.32
C ALA A 116 9.81 23.27 1.36
N ALA A 117 11.09 23.45 1.06
CA ALA A 117 12.21 23.04 1.92
C ALA A 117 12.18 23.67 3.31
N SER A 118 11.66 24.89 3.46
CA SER A 118 11.60 25.59 4.75
C SER A 118 10.44 25.13 5.64
N SER A 119 9.40 24.51 5.07
CA SER A 119 8.16 24.22 5.78
C SER A 119 7.96 22.72 6.05
N VAL A 120 8.20 21.86 5.06
CA VAL A 120 8.02 20.41 5.21
C VAL A 120 9.09 19.85 6.19
N LYS A 121 8.63 19.19 7.25
CA LYS A 121 9.47 18.63 8.30
C LYS A 121 9.54 17.12 8.26
N ARG A 122 8.56 16.45 7.61
CA ARG A 122 8.50 14.99 7.50
C ARG A 122 7.93 14.55 6.16
N VAL A 123 8.55 13.52 5.58
CA VAL A 123 8.05 12.81 4.41
C VAL A 123 7.81 11.36 4.79
N VAL A 124 6.60 10.84 4.52
CA VAL A 124 6.25 9.43 4.72
C VAL A 124 6.03 8.78 3.37
N ILE A 125 6.76 7.73 3.06
CA ILE A 125 6.66 6.99 1.79
C ILE A 125 6.07 5.60 2.04
N THR A 126 5.07 5.23 1.25
CA THR A 126 4.61 3.84 1.17
C THR A 126 5.51 3.07 0.21
N SER A 127 6.41 2.28 0.76
CA SER A 127 7.20 1.30 0.01
C SER A 127 6.47 -0.05 -0.03
N SER A 128 7.18 -1.15 0.10
CA SER A 128 6.61 -2.49 0.06
C SER A 128 7.53 -3.50 0.75
N PHE A 129 6.96 -4.58 1.30
CA PHE A 129 7.71 -5.79 1.66
C PHE A 129 8.47 -6.37 0.44
N ALA A 130 8.05 -6.07 -0.78
CA ALA A 130 8.76 -6.42 -2.00
C ALA A 130 10.20 -5.85 -2.06
N ALA A 131 10.48 -4.74 -1.34
CA ALA A 131 11.83 -4.22 -1.19
C ALA A 131 12.67 -4.99 -0.15
N ILE A 132 12.03 -5.84 0.68
CA ILE A 132 12.62 -6.58 1.79
C ILE A 132 12.81 -8.05 1.45
N GLY A 133 11.72 -8.73 1.04
CA GLY A 133 11.66 -10.19 0.93
C GLY A 133 12.21 -10.75 -0.36
N ALA A 134 12.71 -11.99 -0.32
CA ALA A 134 13.24 -12.73 -1.45
C ALA A 134 12.18 -13.58 -2.18
N PHE A 135 11.07 -13.92 -1.52
CA PHE A 135 9.90 -14.64 -2.06
C PHE A 135 10.21 -15.93 -2.81
N GLY A 136 11.05 -16.79 -2.22
CA GLY A 136 11.42 -18.06 -2.82
C GLY A 136 12.45 -17.98 -3.97
N GLN A 137 12.94 -16.79 -4.31
CA GLN A 137 14.09 -16.64 -5.21
C GLN A 137 15.38 -17.19 -4.57
N TYR A 138 15.43 -17.18 -3.24
CA TYR A 138 16.47 -17.74 -2.40
C TYR A 138 15.83 -18.57 -1.30
N ASP A 139 16.59 -19.41 -0.63
CA ASP A 139 16.08 -20.19 0.52
C ASP A 139 15.78 -19.23 1.67
N ASP A 140 14.50 -18.97 1.89
CA ASP A 140 14.00 -18.15 2.98
C ASP A 140 13.23 -18.97 4.05
N ALA A 141 13.40 -20.28 4.05
CA ALA A 141 12.81 -21.16 5.05
C ALA A 141 13.24 -20.75 6.47
N ASN A 142 12.27 -20.61 7.37
CA ASN A 142 12.47 -20.14 8.75
C ASN A 142 13.05 -18.72 8.88
N LYS A 143 13.16 -17.96 7.81
CA LYS A 143 13.64 -16.58 7.86
C LYS A 143 12.67 -15.71 8.67
N VAL A 144 13.19 -14.90 9.56
CA VAL A 144 12.47 -13.80 10.20
C VAL A 144 12.94 -12.50 9.53
N TYR A 145 12.10 -11.94 8.69
CA TYR A 145 12.38 -10.67 8.03
C TYR A 145 12.22 -9.50 9.00
N THR A 146 13.08 -8.51 8.85
CA THR A 146 13.08 -7.27 9.63
C THR A 146 13.05 -6.05 8.72
N SER A 147 12.87 -4.87 9.28
CA SER A 147 12.99 -3.62 8.53
C SER A 147 14.43 -3.33 8.05
N ALA A 148 15.45 -4.04 8.54
CA ALA A 148 16.83 -3.90 8.08
C ALA A 148 17.14 -4.71 6.81
N ASP A 149 16.32 -5.72 6.50
CA ASP A 149 16.53 -6.57 5.33
C ASP A 149 16.21 -5.83 4.01
N TRP A 150 16.91 -6.26 2.96
CA TRP A 150 16.66 -5.85 1.59
C TRP A 150 16.59 -7.08 0.69
N THR A 151 15.64 -7.08 -0.26
CA THR A 151 15.64 -8.14 -1.28
C THR A 151 17.00 -8.20 -1.98
N PRO A 152 17.58 -9.39 -2.18
CA PRO A 152 18.91 -9.52 -2.78
C PRO A 152 18.95 -9.17 -4.27
N THR A 153 17.80 -9.08 -4.95
CA THR A 153 17.70 -8.76 -6.38
C THR A 153 18.61 -7.59 -6.77
N THR A 154 19.51 -7.81 -7.71
CA THR A 154 20.41 -6.77 -8.25
C THR A 154 19.74 -5.96 -9.35
N LEU A 155 20.37 -4.86 -9.79
CA LEU A 155 19.87 -4.09 -10.93
C LEU A 155 19.97 -4.91 -12.22
N ASP A 156 21.03 -5.69 -12.38
CA ASP A 156 21.23 -6.56 -13.54
C ASP A 156 20.14 -7.66 -13.61
N ASP A 157 19.87 -8.34 -12.47
CA ASP A 157 18.73 -9.27 -12.37
C ASP A 157 17.43 -8.60 -12.80
N ALA A 158 17.20 -7.37 -12.32
CA ALA A 158 15.98 -6.62 -12.62
C ALA A 158 15.83 -6.30 -14.11
N LEU A 159 16.92 -5.96 -14.78
CA LEU A 159 16.92 -5.57 -16.19
C LEU A 159 16.84 -6.76 -17.15
N THR A 160 17.38 -7.92 -16.74
CA THR A 160 17.50 -9.09 -17.61
C THR A 160 16.43 -10.15 -17.38
N THR A 161 15.75 -10.13 -16.24
CA THR A 161 14.71 -11.13 -15.90
C THR A 161 13.50 -11.08 -16.82
N THR A 162 12.93 -12.27 -17.10
CA THR A 162 11.60 -12.42 -17.70
C THR A 162 10.49 -12.59 -16.65
N ASP A 163 10.86 -12.71 -15.37
CA ASP A 163 9.91 -12.79 -14.25
C ASP A 163 9.48 -11.38 -13.81
N LEU A 164 8.25 -11.02 -14.12
CA LEU A 164 7.67 -9.72 -13.76
C LEU A 164 7.64 -9.50 -12.23
N GLY A 165 7.58 -10.57 -11.44
CA GLY A 165 7.65 -10.48 -9.98
C GLY A 165 9.03 -10.03 -9.50
N ILE A 166 10.11 -10.50 -10.14
CA ILE A 166 11.49 -10.06 -9.86
C ILE A 166 11.65 -8.58 -10.25
N ALA A 167 11.22 -8.22 -11.46
CA ALA A 167 11.28 -6.84 -11.94
C ALA A 167 10.49 -5.88 -11.01
N TYR A 168 9.31 -6.30 -10.55
CA TYR A 168 8.51 -5.54 -9.59
C TYR A 168 9.22 -5.37 -8.24
N ARG A 169 9.76 -6.46 -7.66
CA ARG A 169 10.52 -6.37 -6.40
C ARG A 169 11.68 -5.41 -6.49
N ALA A 170 12.43 -5.51 -7.58
CA ALA A 170 13.53 -4.60 -7.86
C ALA A 170 13.05 -3.14 -7.98
N SER A 171 11.94 -2.87 -8.68
CA SER A 171 11.40 -1.52 -8.80
C SER A 171 11.11 -0.89 -7.44
N LYS A 172 10.53 -1.66 -6.50
CA LYS A 172 10.27 -1.20 -5.13
C LYS A 172 11.55 -0.99 -4.33
N LYS A 173 12.52 -1.92 -4.43
CA LYS A 173 13.84 -1.78 -3.80
C LYS A 173 14.55 -0.51 -4.26
N PHE A 174 14.68 -0.32 -5.58
CA PHE A 174 15.46 0.79 -6.12
C PHE A 174 14.77 2.14 -5.97
N ALA A 175 13.44 2.20 -6.01
CA ALA A 175 12.69 3.40 -5.67
C ALA A 175 12.90 3.80 -4.20
N GLU A 176 12.82 2.85 -3.27
CA GLU A 176 13.06 3.11 -1.86
C GLU A 176 14.52 3.49 -1.59
N LYS A 177 15.48 2.78 -2.18
CA LYS A 177 16.89 3.14 -2.07
C LYS A 177 17.17 4.55 -2.58
N ALA A 178 16.60 4.94 -3.71
CA ALA A 178 16.75 6.28 -4.25
C ALA A 178 16.23 7.37 -3.29
N ALA A 179 15.18 7.09 -2.52
CA ALA A 179 14.72 8.02 -1.48
C ALA A 179 15.73 8.14 -0.33
N TRP A 180 16.30 7.03 0.15
CA TRP A 180 17.33 7.05 1.19
C TRP A 180 18.63 7.71 0.71
N ASP A 181 19.04 7.42 -0.53
CA ASP A 181 20.23 8.01 -1.15
C ASP A 181 20.06 9.53 -1.31
N PHE A 182 18.84 10.00 -1.69
CA PHE A 182 18.50 11.43 -1.72
C PHE A 182 18.71 12.08 -0.35
N VAL A 183 18.16 11.50 0.71
CA VAL A 183 18.30 12.06 2.07
C VAL A 183 19.77 12.08 2.51
N ALA A 184 20.52 11.03 2.22
CA ALA A 184 21.94 10.95 2.58
C ALA A 184 22.79 12.00 1.85
N THR A 185 22.49 12.27 0.57
CA THR A 185 23.26 13.17 -0.30
C THR A 185 22.85 14.62 -0.12
N GLU A 186 21.55 14.92 -0.22
CA GLU A 186 21.01 16.29 -0.24
C GLU A 186 20.82 16.85 1.18
N LYS A 187 20.76 15.99 2.21
CA LYS A 187 20.57 16.35 3.61
C LYS A 187 19.42 17.37 3.81
N PRO A 188 18.21 17.06 3.33
CA PRO A 188 17.08 17.99 3.39
C PRO A 188 16.71 18.33 4.83
N ALA A 189 15.91 19.39 5.01
CA ALA A 189 15.43 19.82 6.32
C ALA A 189 14.31 18.93 6.90
N PHE A 190 13.80 17.96 6.12
CA PHE A 190 12.81 16.97 6.55
C PHE A 190 13.46 15.65 6.92
N ASP A 191 12.82 14.88 7.80
CA ASP A 191 13.13 13.48 8.02
C ASP A 191 12.26 12.58 7.11
N LEU A 192 12.75 11.37 6.83
CA LEU A 192 12.09 10.39 5.99
C LEU A 192 11.59 9.22 6.84
N VAL A 193 10.33 8.83 6.65
CA VAL A 193 9.76 7.59 7.18
C VAL A 193 9.34 6.70 6.02
N VAL A 194 9.73 5.43 6.05
CA VAL A 194 9.34 4.46 5.03
C VAL A 194 8.55 3.32 5.66
N LEU A 195 7.36 3.06 5.10
CA LEU A 195 6.48 1.99 5.52
C LEU A 195 6.47 0.87 4.48
N ASN A 196 6.79 -0.36 4.90
CA ASN A 196 6.92 -1.53 4.03
C ASN A 196 5.81 -2.55 4.33
N PRO A 197 4.59 -2.36 3.81
CA PRO A 197 3.52 -3.35 3.93
C PRO A 197 3.76 -4.54 2.99
N PRO A 198 3.31 -5.77 3.38
CA PRO A 198 3.18 -6.91 2.48
C PRO A 198 1.88 -6.81 1.67
N MET A 199 1.11 -7.90 1.54
CA MET A 199 -0.22 -7.86 0.93
C MET A 199 -1.17 -7.04 1.80
N VAL A 200 -1.75 -6.00 1.23
CA VAL A 200 -2.70 -5.12 1.94
C VAL A 200 -4.11 -5.56 1.58
N TYR A 201 -4.88 -6.02 2.55
CA TYR A 201 -6.28 -6.43 2.40
C TYR A 201 -7.19 -5.58 3.27
N GLY A 202 -8.48 -5.62 3.00
CA GLY A 202 -9.50 -5.00 3.85
C GLY A 202 -10.56 -4.26 3.04
N PRO A 203 -11.58 -3.73 3.71
CA PRO A 203 -12.70 -3.06 3.05
C PRO A 203 -12.23 -1.81 2.30
N LEU A 204 -12.93 -1.49 1.21
CA LEU A 204 -12.72 -0.29 0.41
C LEU A 204 -13.34 0.93 1.09
N ARG A 205 -12.66 2.07 1.01
CA ARG A 205 -13.16 3.34 1.56
C ARG A 205 -13.51 4.34 0.47
N HIS A 206 -13.04 4.13 -0.75
CA HIS A 206 -13.36 4.91 -1.94
C HIS A 206 -14.43 4.21 -2.78
N THR A 207 -15.15 4.97 -3.56
CA THR A 207 -16.14 4.42 -4.49
C THR A 207 -15.49 3.52 -5.53
N VAL A 208 -15.98 2.28 -5.62
CA VAL A 208 -15.70 1.30 -6.67
C VAL A 208 -17.03 0.90 -7.26
N SER A 209 -17.22 1.17 -8.55
CA SER A 209 -18.50 0.96 -9.23
C SER A 209 -18.65 -0.45 -9.78
N GLN A 210 -17.55 -1.15 -10.01
CA GLN A 210 -17.52 -2.47 -10.63
C GLN A 210 -16.31 -3.28 -10.18
N ILE A 211 -16.46 -4.60 -10.20
CA ILE A 211 -15.41 -5.55 -9.77
C ILE A 211 -14.07 -5.33 -10.51
N GLY A 212 -14.12 -4.96 -11.79
CA GLY A 212 -12.92 -4.69 -12.59
C GLY A 212 -12.10 -3.47 -12.14
N GLU A 213 -12.63 -2.64 -11.23
CA GLU A 213 -11.93 -1.48 -10.66
C GLU A 213 -11.25 -1.77 -9.32
N LEU A 214 -11.40 -3.00 -8.79
CA LEU A 214 -10.76 -3.40 -7.55
C LEU A 214 -9.23 -3.28 -7.65
N ASN A 215 -8.60 -2.91 -6.54
CA ASN A 215 -7.16 -3.03 -6.41
C ASN A 215 -6.72 -4.50 -6.43
N GLU A 216 -5.50 -4.75 -6.87
CA GLU A 216 -4.95 -6.08 -7.13
C GLU A 216 -5.17 -7.09 -5.99
N SER A 217 -4.89 -6.70 -4.75
CA SER A 217 -5.01 -7.60 -3.61
C SER A 217 -6.47 -7.97 -3.30
N ASN A 218 -7.40 -7.01 -3.36
CA ASN A 218 -8.82 -7.29 -3.14
C ASN A 218 -9.46 -8.02 -4.34
N ALA A 219 -9.00 -7.72 -5.57
CA ALA A 219 -9.38 -8.49 -6.77
C ALA A 219 -8.96 -9.97 -6.62
N ARG A 220 -7.78 -10.24 -6.03
CA ARG A 220 -7.35 -11.61 -5.69
C ARG A 220 -8.35 -12.30 -4.76
N ILE A 221 -8.81 -11.64 -3.69
CA ILE A 221 -9.80 -12.21 -2.77
C ILE A 221 -11.13 -12.46 -3.49
N TYR A 222 -11.59 -11.50 -4.29
CA TYR A 222 -12.80 -11.71 -5.09
C TYR A 222 -12.66 -12.92 -6.00
N ASN A 223 -11.66 -12.95 -6.86
CA ASN A 223 -11.51 -13.99 -7.87
C ASN A 223 -11.34 -15.39 -7.29
N LEU A 224 -10.64 -15.52 -6.16
CA LEU A 224 -10.27 -16.81 -5.59
C LEU A 224 -11.28 -17.36 -4.57
N PHE A 225 -12.08 -16.49 -3.92
CA PHE A 225 -12.92 -16.92 -2.79
C PHE A 225 -14.38 -16.45 -2.89
N VAL A 226 -14.68 -15.42 -3.69
CA VAL A 226 -16.00 -14.77 -3.73
C VAL A 226 -16.70 -14.95 -5.07
N ALA A 227 -15.95 -14.99 -6.18
CA ALA A 227 -16.52 -15.01 -7.53
C ALA A 227 -17.46 -16.19 -7.78
N PRO A 228 -18.60 -15.97 -8.51
CA PRO A 228 -19.60 -17.02 -8.77
C PRO A 228 -19.09 -18.24 -9.56
N ALA A 229 -17.95 -18.10 -10.22
CA ALA A 229 -17.33 -19.19 -10.97
C ALA A 229 -16.69 -20.27 -10.07
N ASN A 230 -16.49 -19.97 -8.78
CA ASN A 230 -15.92 -20.92 -7.82
C ASN A 230 -17.02 -21.79 -7.21
N THR A 231 -16.61 -22.97 -6.73
CA THR A 231 -17.45 -23.92 -5.98
C THR A 231 -16.66 -24.47 -4.80
N PRO A 232 -17.30 -25.19 -3.84
CA PRO A 232 -16.56 -25.84 -2.75
C PRO A 232 -15.51 -26.85 -3.22
N GLU A 233 -15.69 -27.41 -4.42
CA GLU A 233 -14.78 -28.39 -5.07
C GLU A 233 -13.66 -27.70 -5.87
N THR A 234 -13.71 -26.39 -6.06
CA THR A 234 -12.62 -25.66 -6.69
C THR A 234 -11.32 -25.90 -5.89
N PRO A 235 -10.21 -26.25 -6.55
CA PRO A 235 -8.95 -26.48 -5.86
C PRO A 235 -8.53 -25.27 -5.04
N MET A 236 -8.02 -25.50 -3.82
CA MET A 236 -7.50 -24.41 -2.98
C MET A 236 -6.39 -23.67 -3.72
N PRO A 237 -6.51 -22.34 -3.89
CA PRO A 237 -5.49 -21.58 -4.60
C PRO A 237 -4.18 -21.52 -3.81
N PRO A 238 -3.02 -21.32 -4.50
CA PRO A 238 -1.74 -21.15 -3.82
C PRO A 238 -1.76 -19.89 -2.93
N ASN A 239 -1.02 -19.96 -1.82
CA ASN A 239 -0.98 -18.84 -0.83
C ASN A 239 -0.43 -17.54 -1.40
N GLY A 240 0.50 -17.60 -2.35
CA GLY A 240 1.26 -16.43 -2.78
C GLY A 240 2.13 -15.89 -1.63
N VAL A 241 2.21 -14.57 -1.50
CA VAL A 241 2.84 -13.93 -0.33
C VAL A 241 1.89 -14.07 0.85
N HIS A 242 2.33 -14.81 1.85
CA HIS A 242 1.51 -15.19 3.00
C HIS A 242 1.58 -14.21 4.19
N LEU A 243 2.33 -13.12 4.09
CA LEU A 243 2.24 -12.00 5.02
C LEU A 243 1.18 -11.01 4.56
N TYR A 244 0.42 -10.46 5.50
CA TYR A 244 -0.62 -9.47 5.19
C TYR A 244 -0.70 -8.37 6.24
N VAL A 245 -1.36 -7.28 5.88
CA VAL A 245 -1.78 -6.21 6.80
C VAL A 245 -3.17 -5.70 6.40
N ASP A 246 -3.97 -5.34 7.38
CA ASP A 246 -5.23 -4.63 7.13
C ASP A 246 -4.95 -3.20 6.66
N VAL A 247 -5.69 -2.73 5.68
CA VAL A 247 -5.52 -1.39 5.11
C VAL A 247 -5.75 -0.29 6.14
N ARG A 248 -6.60 -0.53 7.14
CA ARG A 248 -6.88 0.42 8.23
C ARG A 248 -5.67 0.60 9.14
N ASP A 249 -4.97 -0.50 9.43
CA ASP A 249 -3.75 -0.49 10.25
C ASP A 249 -2.60 0.18 9.51
N LEU A 250 -2.46 -0.09 8.21
CA LEU A 250 -1.49 0.59 7.36
C LEU A 250 -1.75 2.10 7.30
N ALA A 251 -3.01 2.51 7.12
CA ALA A 251 -3.37 3.92 7.14
C ALA A 251 -3.10 4.56 8.50
N HIS A 252 -3.38 3.84 9.60
CA HIS A 252 -3.05 4.30 10.95
C HIS A 252 -1.54 4.46 11.15
N ALA A 253 -0.73 3.56 10.60
CA ALA A 253 0.72 3.68 10.64
C ALA A 253 1.23 4.96 9.93
N HIS A 254 0.60 5.37 8.81
CA HIS A 254 0.92 6.65 8.17
C HIS A 254 0.59 7.86 9.05
N LEU A 255 -0.58 7.85 9.70
CA LEU A 255 -0.96 8.90 10.64
C LEU A 255 0.01 8.95 11.84
N ARG A 256 0.33 7.80 12.43
CA ARG A 256 1.28 7.71 13.55
C ARG A 256 2.69 8.15 13.14
N ALA A 257 3.13 7.81 11.92
CA ALA A 257 4.42 8.26 11.38
C ALA A 257 4.53 9.79 11.31
N LEU A 258 3.42 10.52 11.12
CA LEU A 258 3.41 11.98 11.20
C LEU A 258 3.47 12.52 12.64
N GLN A 259 2.87 11.79 13.58
CA GLN A 259 2.66 12.29 14.95
C GLN A 259 3.78 11.95 15.92
N VAL A 260 4.52 10.86 15.65
CA VAL A 260 5.57 10.34 16.56
C VAL A 260 6.93 10.86 16.11
N PRO A 261 7.62 11.70 16.93
CA PRO A 261 8.93 12.24 16.58
C PRO A 261 9.97 11.15 16.30
N GLU A 262 9.96 10.07 17.11
CA GLU A 262 10.91 8.96 17.05
C GLU A 262 10.78 8.11 15.77
N ALA A 263 9.71 8.32 14.97
CA ALA A 263 9.56 7.66 13.68
C ALA A 263 10.51 8.21 12.60
N GLY A 264 11.06 9.41 12.79
CA GLY A 264 11.92 10.08 11.81
C GLY A 264 13.15 9.26 11.43
N ASN A 265 13.49 9.27 10.15
CA ASN A 265 14.62 8.54 9.56
C ASN A 265 14.57 7.03 9.84
N THR A 266 13.37 6.47 9.88
CA THR A 266 13.16 5.05 10.22
C THR A 266 12.35 4.34 9.11
N ARG A 267 12.67 3.06 8.95
CA ARG A 267 12.03 2.11 8.05
C ARG A 267 11.22 1.12 8.88
N PHE A 268 9.93 0.94 8.59
CA PHE A 268 9.04 0.05 9.35
C PHE A 268 8.45 -1.04 8.47
N LEU A 269 8.69 -2.28 8.84
CA LEU A 269 7.95 -3.43 8.31
C LEU A 269 6.62 -3.54 9.06
N LEU A 270 5.52 -3.68 8.31
CA LEU A 270 4.16 -3.68 8.84
C LEU A 270 3.41 -4.92 8.39
N THR A 271 3.20 -5.88 9.26
CA THR A 271 2.37 -7.06 8.97
C THR A 271 1.58 -7.50 10.21
N ALA A 272 0.34 -7.92 10.00
CA ALA A 272 -0.47 -8.56 11.04
C ALA A 272 -0.09 -10.04 11.26
N GLY A 273 0.80 -10.58 10.42
CA GLY A 273 1.28 -11.95 10.49
C GLY A 273 1.03 -12.74 9.21
N GLN A 274 1.07 -14.06 9.35
CA GLN A 274 0.87 -14.99 8.24
C GLN A 274 -0.61 -15.28 8.01
N VAL A 275 -0.98 -15.51 6.74
CA VAL A 275 -2.31 -15.99 6.34
C VAL A 275 -2.17 -16.98 5.18
N SER A 276 -2.90 -18.10 5.25
CA SER A 276 -3.01 -19.05 4.14
C SER A 276 -4.32 -18.88 3.38
N SER A 277 -4.34 -19.38 2.15
CA SER A 277 -5.58 -19.48 1.35
C SER A 277 -6.65 -20.30 2.07
N GLN A 278 -6.26 -21.36 2.80
CA GLN A 278 -7.20 -22.17 3.59
C GLN A 278 -7.83 -21.34 4.72
N GLN A 279 -7.03 -20.58 5.46
CA GLN A 279 -7.56 -19.75 6.54
C GLN A 279 -8.52 -18.68 6.00
N ILE A 280 -8.21 -18.06 4.83
CA ILE A 280 -9.12 -17.11 4.18
C ILE A 280 -10.44 -17.81 3.82
N ALA A 281 -10.37 -18.97 3.18
CA ALA A 281 -11.55 -19.75 2.80
C ALA A 281 -12.41 -20.12 4.02
N ASP A 282 -11.79 -20.61 5.09
CA ASP A 282 -12.49 -20.96 6.33
C ASP A 282 -13.22 -19.77 6.94
N ILE A 283 -12.58 -18.59 6.96
CA ILE A 283 -13.19 -17.35 7.46
C ILE A 283 -14.36 -16.95 6.57
N VAL A 284 -14.18 -16.91 5.24
CA VAL A 284 -15.24 -16.48 4.32
C VAL A 284 -16.45 -17.41 4.44
N ARG A 285 -16.25 -18.72 4.49
CA ARG A 285 -17.32 -19.71 4.63
C ARG A 285 -18.06 -19.61 5.96
N ALA A 286 -17.33 -19.35 7.05
CA ALA A 286 -17.92 -19.26 8.39
C ALA A 286 -18.64 -17.92 8.64
N GLU A 287 -18.09 -16.81 8.15
CA GLU A 287 -18.55 -15.46 8.47
C GLU A 287 -19.51 -14.87 7.44
N VAL A 288 -19.54 -15.43 6.22
CA VAL A 288 -20.40 -14.98 5.10
C VAL A 288 -21.13 -16.19 4.52
N PRO A 289 -22.20 -16.67 5.21
CA PRO A 289 -22.86 -17.92 4.84
C PRO A 289 -23.34 -18.00 3.39
N GLU A 290 -23.73 -16.87 2.79
CA GLU A 290 -24.16 -16.78 1.39
C GLU A 290 -23.02 -17.14 0.40
N LEU A 291 -21.78 -17.09 0.82
CA LEU A 291 -20.61 -17.45 0.02
C LEU A 291 -20.19 -18.92 0.20
N GLU A 292 -20.80 -19.67 1.12
CA GLU A 292 -20.41 -21.06 1.42
C GLU A 292 -20.44 -21.95 0.19
N SER A 293 -21.44 -21.78 -0.67
CA SER A 293 -21.63 -22.60 -1.89
C SER A 293 -20.65 -22.27 -3.02
N ARG A 294 -19.92 -21.18 -2.93
CA ARG A 294 -18.97 -20.73 -3.97
C ARG A 294 -17.56 -20.40 -3.46
N THR A 295 -17.27 -20.69 -2.20
CA THR A 295 -15.92 -20.57 -1.67
C THR A 295 -15.24 -21.95 -1.61
N PRO A 296 -14.02 -22.11 -2.14
CA PRO A 296 -13.28 -23.36 -2.08
C PRO A 296 -13.22 -23.90 -0.65
N LYS A 297 -13.50 -25.20 -0.49
CA LYS A 297 -13.53 -25.84 0.85
C LYS A 297 -12.15 -26.28 1.30
N GLY A 298 -11.36 -26.87 0.40
CA GLY A 298 -10.05 -27.44 0.73
C GLY A 298 -10.11 -28.40 1.93
N THR A 299 -9.22 -28.21 2.90
CA THR A 299 -9.15 -28.98 4.15
C THR A 299 -9.44 -28.03 5.32
N PRO A 300 -10.71 -27.89 5.76
CA PRO A 300 -11.10 -26.95 6.81
C PRO A 300 -10.30 -27.14 8.10
N GLY A 301 -9.85 -26.02 8.70
CA GLY A 301 -9.04 -26.00 9.92
C GLY A 301 -7.56 -26.30 9.72
N ALA A 302 -7.11 -26.65 8.51
CA ALA A 302 -5.69 -26.81 8.25
C ALA A 302 -4.96 -25.46 8.27
N LYS A 303 -3.73 -25.42 8.79
CA LYS A 303 -2.89 -24.21 8.80
C LYS A 303 -2.62 -23.69 7.39
N GLY A 304 -2.48 -24.61 6.42
CA GLY A 304 -2.29 -24.28 4.99
C GLY A 304 -0.94 -23.65 4.62
N LEU A 305 -0.05 -23.51 5.58
CA LEU A 305 1.33 -23.04 5.40
C LEU A 305 2.31 -24.09 5.92
N PRO A 306 3.50 -24.24 5.30
CA PRO A 306 4.55 -25.07 5.86
C PRO A 306 5.05 -24.48 7.19
N GLU A 307 5.56 -25.32 8.09
CA GLU A 307 6.14 -24.86 9.36
C GLU A 307 7.37 -23.97 9.12
N THR A 308 8.08 -24.19 8.02
CA THR A 308 9.25 -23.42 7.59
C THR A 308 8.90 -22.09 6.91
N ALA A 309 7.62 -21.73 6.78
CA ALA A 309 7.24 -20.47 6.17
C ALA A 309 7.87 -19.27 6.91
N PHE A 310 8.46 -18.35 6.16
CA PHE A 310 9.10 -17.17 6.71
C PHE A 310 8.11 -16.29 7.51
N THR A 311 8.64 -15.58 8.50
CA THR A 311 7.89 -14.65 9.35
C THR A 311 8.51 -13.25 9.29
N ALA A 312 8.01 -12.34 10.11
CA ALA A 312 8.52 -10.97 10.18
C ALA A 312 8.51 -10.43 11.61
N ASP A 313 9.54 -9.67 11.98
CA ASP A 313 9.58 -8.90 13.21
C ASP A 313 9.03 -7.49 12.97
N VAL A 314 7.89 -7.21 13.57
CA VAL A 314 7.21 -5.91 13.53
C VAL A 314 7.31 -5.15 14.86
N SER A 315 8.09 -5.65 15.79
CA SER A 315 8.24 -5.03 17.12
C SER A 315 8.68 -3.56 17.07
N PRO A 316 9.49 -3.09 16.10
CA PRO A 316 9.78 -1.66 15.96
C PRO A 316 8.54 -0.83 15.64
N ALA A 317 7.68 -1.31 14.72
CA ALA A 317 6.43 -0.61 14.37
C ALA A 317 5.47 -0.56 15.57
N GLN A 318 5.32 -1.66 16.30
CA GLN A 318 4.48 -1.72 17.50
C GLN A 318 5.00 -0.79 18.60
N LYS A 319 6.31 -0.78 18.86
CA LYS A 319 6.91 0.03 19.93
C LYS A 319 6.93 1.53 19.61
N VAL A 320 7.30 1.90 18.39
CA VAL A 320 7.46 3.30 18.00
C VAL A 320 6.14 3.91 17.55
N LEU A 321 5.42 3.25 16.64
CA LEU A 321 4.18 3.79 16.10
C LEU A 321 2.95 3.45 16.94
N GLY A 322 3.06 2.51 17.89
CA GLY A 322 1.94 2.07 18.74
C GLY A 322 0.88 1.29 17.95
N ILE A 323 1.29 0.56 16.90
CA ILE A 323 0.35 -0.17 16.03
C ILE A 323 -0.14 -1.44 16.72
N THR A 324 -1.45 -1.63 16.72
CA THR A 324 -2.13 -2.89 16.98
C THR A 324 -2.77 -3.34 15.68
N PHE A 325 -2.75 -4.65 15.40
CA PHE A 325 -3.24 -5.16 14.13
C PHE A 325 -4.67 -5.70 14.24
N THR A 326 -5.47 -5.39 13.24
CA THR A 326 -6.84 -5.89 13.07
C THR A 326 -6.82 -7.42 12.93
N PRO A 327 -7.68 -8.15 13.64
CA PRO A 327 -7.76 -9.60 13.52
C PRO A 327 -8.07 -10.06 12.09
N MET A 328 -7.42 -11.15 11.66
CA MET A 328 -7.61 -11.78 10.35
C MET A 328 -9.09 -12.00 10.01
N ARG A 329 -9.86 -12.50 10.99
CA ARG A 329 -11.30 -12.75 10.84
C ARG A 329 -12.05 -11.49 10.41
N GLU A 330 -11.76 -10.36 11.04
CA GLU A 330 -12.40 -9.08 10.74
C GLU A 330 -12.01 -8.59 9.34
N THR A 331 -10.71 -8.57 9.03
CA THR A 331 -10.20 -8.14 7.71
C THR A 331 -10.89 -8.86 6.56
N PHE A 332 -10.92 -10.20 6.58
CA PHE A 332 -11.41 -10.97 5.45
C PHE A 332 -12.93 -11.12 5.42
N SER A 333 -13.61 -11.15 6.56
CA SER A 333 -15.07 -11.22 6.57
C SER A 333 -15.71 -9.92 6.11
N GLU A 334 -15.21 -8.78 6.55
CA GLU A 334 -15.74 -7.47 6.12
C GLU A 334 -15.45 -7.22 4.63
N LEU A 335 -14.23 -7.56 4.18
CA LEU A 335 -13.89 -7.48 2.77
C LEU A 335 -14.83 -8.35 1.92
N ALA A 336 -15.03 -9.62 2.30
CA ALA A 336 -15.88 -10.53 1.54
C ALA A 336 -17.34 -10.05 1.46
N ARG A 337 -17.91 -9.53 2.55
CA ARG A 337 -19.26 -8.92 2.56
C ARG A 337 -19.33 -7.75 1.58
N GLN A 338 -18.38 -6.82 1.65
CA GLN A 338 -18.37 -5.65 0.77
C GLN A 338 -18.21 -6.04 -0.71
N LEU A 339 -17.35 -7.01 -1.03
CA LEU A 339 -17.19 -7.50 -2.39
C LEU A 339 -18.49 -8.11 -2.94
N THR A 340 -19.24 -8.80 -2.09
CA THR A 340 -20.56 -9.34 -2.44
C THR A 340 -21.58 -8.24 -2.70
N GLU A 341 -21.55 -7.16 -1.91
CA GLU A 341 -22.42 -5.99 -2.11
C GLU A 341 -22.13 -5.29 -3.44
N ILE A 342 -20.84 -5.08 -3.77
CA ILE A 342 -20.41 -4.49 -5.05
C ILE A 342 -20.85 -5.37 -6.23
N GLU A 343 -20.69 -6.68 -6.12
CA GLU A 343 -21.14 -7.63 -7.15
C GLU A 343 -22.66 -7.55 -7.38
N LYS A 344 -23.47 -7.53 -6.31
CA LYS A 344 -24.91 -7.41 -6.39
C LYS A 344 -25.34 -6.09 -7.03
N ALA A 345 -24.68 -4.99 -6.66
CA ALA A 345 -24.99 -3.67 -7.24
C ALA A 345 -24.62 -3.57 -8.73
N GLN A 346 -23.62 -4.28 -9.18
CA GLN A 346 -23.21 -4.32 -10.58
C GLN A 346 -24.16 -5.15 -11.45
N GLY A 347 -24.84 -6.14 -10.88
CA GLY A 347 -25.80 -7.02 -11.58
C GLY A 347 -27.23 -6.45 -11.68
N GLN A 348 -27.49 -5.29 -11.07
CA GLN A 348 -28.74 -4.54 -11.13
C GLN A 348 -28.68 -3.44 -12.19
#